data_2573003a64a192b03d85c6c7204e16d0
#
_entry.id   2573003a64a192b03d85c6c7204e16d0
#
_cell.length_a   1.000
_cell.length_b   1.000
_cell.length_c   1.000
_cell.angle_alpha   90.00
_cell.angle_beta   90.00
_cell.angle_gamma   90.00
#
_symmetry.space_group_name_H-M   'P 1'
#
loop_
_entity.id
_entity.type
_entity.pdbx_description
1 polymer ?
#
loop_
_entity_poly.entity_id
_entity_poly.type
_entity_poly.pdbx_seq_one_letter_code
_entity_poly.pdbx_strand_id
1 'polypeptide(L)'
;MKSGIDIHSGAQLAAFVQQIGFLPLLDSGIPGYSAEDVVADDCRYVVFADGGWDWPLWKWKGPVVTDGGCVYGKFFASKAGFISKAWWPDFCNYRRSTHPAPVEGSIEDAILMTLREQGSLITRELRAACGFTGPKMRSRFDGYITRLQMGCHIVTEDFVYPRDKHNREYGWGWSLLTTPEQLYGRDACRCERTPEESFQRLLSHFKSILPEAREEQLLRLIK
;
A
#
# COMPACT_ATOMS: atom_id res chain seq x y z
N MET A 1 20.66 4.26 -1.23
CA MET A 1 20.19 4.58 -2.58
C MET A 1 20.04 6.11 -2.73
N LYS A 2 21.08 6.85 -2.36
CA LYS A 2 21.10 8.33 -2.44
C LYS A 2 22.18 8.75 -3.42
N SER A 3 21.80 9.11 -4.62
CA SER A 3 22.38 10.21 -5.38
C SER A 3 21.68 10.30 -6.74
N GLY A 4 20.95 11.35 -6.96
CA GLY A 4 20.46 11.73 -8.29
C GLY A 4 19.08 11.23 -8.68
N ILE A 5 18.24 10.74 -7.75
CA ILE A 5 16.85 10.45 -8.04
C ILE A 5 16.03 11.64 -7.54
N ASP A 6 15.41 12.36 -8.48
CA ASP A 6 14.57 13.53 -8.23
C ASP A 6 13.27 13.34 -9.01
N ILE A 7 12.26 12.80 -8.35
CA ILE A 7 10.97 12.49 -8.95
C ILE A 7 10.04 13.69 -8.80
N HIS A 8 9.52 14.22 -9.92
CA HIS A 8 8.69 15.39 -9.98
C HIS A 8 7.23 15.12 -10.39
N SER A 9 6.85 13.87 -10.60
CA SER A 9 5.47 13.51 -10.97
C SER A 9 5.06 12.11 -10.55
N GLY A 10 3.74 11.88 -10.45
CA GLY A 10 3.18 10.56 -10.19
C GLY A 10 3.57 9.53 -11.27
N ALA A 11 3.66 9.94 -12.54
CA ALA A 11 4.08 9.05 -13.62
C ALA A 11 5.55 8.60 -13.46
N GLN A 12 6.45 9.52 -13.08
CA GLN A 12 7.83 9.17 -12.78
C GLN A 12 7.93 8.27 -11.53
N LEU A 13 7.11 8.53 -10.51
CA LEU A 13 7.04 7.68 -9.32
C LEU A 13 6.57 6.27 -9.67
N ALA A 14 5.52 6.14 -10.49
CA ALA A 14 5.04 4.84 -10.95
C ALA A 14 6.12 4.09 -11.74
N ALA A 15 6.77 4.74 -12.69
CA ALA A 15 7.88 4.16 -13.47
C ALA A 15 9.03 3.70 -12.55
N PHE A 16 9.36 4.48 -11.55
CA PHE A 16 10.38 4.12 -10.58
C PHE A 16 9.98 2.89 -9.75
N VAL A 17 8.74 2.82 -9.27
CA VAL A 17 8.23 1.62 -8.57
C VAL A 17 8.26 0.39 -9.49
N GLN A 18 7.89 0.53 -10.76
CA GLN A 18 7.98 -0.58 -11.72
C GLN A 18 9.43 -1.06 -11.89
N GLN A 19 10.40 -0.16 -11.87
CA GLN A 19 11.82 -0.49 -12.01
C GLN A 19 12.37 -1.20 -10.76
N ILE A 20 12.10 -0.68 -9.55
CA ILE A 20 12.70 -1.19 -8.31
C ILE A 20 11.85 -2.25 -7.61
N GLY A 21 10.61 -2.43 -8.01
CA GLY A 21 9.68 -3.45 -7.50
C GLY A 21 8.90 -3.04 -6.25
N PHE A 22 9.53 -2.40 -5.28
CA PHE A 22 8.96 -2.12 -3.96
C PHE A 22 9.38 -0.73 -3.49
N LEU A 23 8.43 0.07 -2.97
CA LEU A 23 8.75 1.39 -2.41
C LEU A 23 7.78 1.75 -1.29
N PRO A 24 8.23 1.77 -0.02
CA PRO A 24 7.47 2.36 1.08
C PRO A 24 7.11 3.83 0.78
N LEU A 25 5.93 4.29 1.23
CA LEU A 25 5.50 5.67 0.98
C LEU A 25 6.31 6.67 1.80
N LEU A 26 6.43 6.40 3.10
CA LEU A 26 7.15 7.22 4.07
C LEU A 26 8.28 6.39 4.69
N ASP A 27 8.99 6.96 5.64
CA ASP A 27 10.15 6.36 6.31
C ASP A 27 10.04 4.84 6.51
N SER A 28 10.93 4.11 5.87
CA SER A 28 11.02 2.64 5.91
C SER A 28 11.93 2.13 7.03
N GLY A 29 12.67 3.01 7.70
CA GLY A 29 13.79 2.68 8.57
C GLY A 29 15.09 2.35 7.81
N ILE A 30 15.10 2.54 6.48
CA ILE A 30 16.29 2.44 5.62
C ILE A 30 16.49 3.81 4.96
N PRO A 31 17.57 4.53 5.28
CA PRO A 31 17.80 5.88 4.75
C PRO A 31 17.79 5.92 3.22
N GLY A 32 17.05 6.88 2.65
CA GLY A 32 16.93 7.05 1.21
C GLY A 32 16.05 6.02 0.51
N TYR A 33 15.24 5.25 1.25
CA TYR A 33 14.39 4.22 0.69
C TYR A 33 12.91 4.41 1.09
N SER A 34 12.33 5.48 0.62
CA SER A 34 10.89 5.74 0.64
C SER A 34 10.53 6.65 -0.55
N ALA A 35 9.24 6.73 -0.88
CA ALA A 35 8.77 7.67 -1.88
C ALA A 35 9.11 9.11 -1.47
N GLU A 36 8.99 9.45 -0.20
CA GLU A 36 9.36 10.76 0.33
C GLU A 36 10.85 11.07 0.18
N ASP A 37 11.73 10.07 0.25
CA ASP A 37 13.18 10.25 0.08
C ASP A 37 13.61 10.47 -1.37
N VAL A 38 12.86 9.92 -2.34
CA VAL A 38 13.22 9.93 -3.76
C VAL A 38 12.50 11.01 -4.58
N VAL A 39 11.48 11.67 -4.02
CA VAL A 39 10.82 12.81 -4.68
C VAL A 39 11.59 14.10 -4.42
N ALA A 40 11.48 15.04 -5.36
CA ALA A 40 12.04 16.40 -5.23
C ALA A 40 11.49 17.10 -3.99
N ASP A 41 12.28 18.02 -3.42
CA ASP A 41 11.94 18.70 -2.17
C ASP A 41 10.62 19.48 -2.24
N ASP A 42 10.32 20.08 -3.37
CA ASP A 42 9.06 20.79 -3.65
C ASP A 42 7.85 19.87 -3.84
N CYS A 43 8.08 18.57 -3.94
CA CYS A 43 7.05 17.54 -4.04
C CYS A 43 6.76 16.82 -2.71
N ARG A 44 7.53 17.12 -1.68
CA ARG A 44 7.29 16.67 -0.29
C ARG A 44 6.21 17.54 0.37
N TYR A 45 6.00 17.33 1.66
CA TYR A 45 5.14 18.22 2.44
C TYR A 45 5.80 19.61 2.57
N VAL A 46 5.22 20.61 1.90
CA VAL A 46 5.74 21.98 1.82
C VAL A 46 4.77 22.91 2.54
N VAL A 47 5.29 23.74 3.43
CA VAL A 47 4.54 24.82 4.09
C VAL A 47 4.97 26.15 3.48
N PHE A 48 4.00 26.92 2.97
CA PHE A 48 4.23 28.22 2.38
C PHE A 48 4.33 29.33 3.44
N ALA A 49 4.92 30.47 3.07
CA ALA A 49 5.11 31.61 3.96
C ALA A 49 3.79 32.23 4.48
N ASP A 50 2.69 32.09 3.75
CA ASP A 50 1.34 32.52 4.12
C ASP A 50 0.59 31.54 5.04
N GLY A 51 1.27 30.44 5.44
CA GLY A 51 0.67 29.37 6.24
C GLY A 51 -0.11 28.33 5.42
N GLY A 52 -0.21 28.48 4.10
CA GLY A 52 -0.68 27.43 3.22
C GLY A 52 0.28 26.25 3.16
N TRP A 53 -0.21 25.11 2.70
CA TRP A 53 0.62 23.92 2.54
C TRP A 53 0.19 23.12 1.31
N ASP A 54 1.11 22.34 0.76
CA ASP A 54 0.83 21.34 -0.26
C ASP A 54 1.65 20.06 -0.01
N TRP A 55 1.17 18.98 -0.56
CA TRP A 55 1.86 17.69 -0.53
C TRP A 55 1.62 16.95 -1.85
N PRO A 56 2.34 17.29 -2.92
CA PRO A 56 2.17 16.66 -4.23
C PRO A 56 2.29 15.14 -4.19
N LEU A 57 3.30 14.59 -3.52
CA LEU A 57 3.46 13.15 -3.32
C LEU A 57 2.18 12.48 -2.80
N TRP A 58 1.50 13.12 -1.85
CA TRP A 58 0.26 12.57 -1.29
C TRP A 58 -0.87 12.47 -2.31
N LYS A 59 -0.95 13.44 -3.21
CA LYS A 59 -1.94 13.47 -4.30
C LYS A 59 -1.63 12.45 -5.38
N TRP A 60 -0.36 12.11 -5.58
CA TRP A 60 0.07 11.14 -6.61
C TRP A 60 -0.26 9.69 -6.28
N LYS A 61 -0.55 9.33 -5.01
CA LYS A 61 -0.83 7.93 -4.63
C LYS A 61 -1.94 7.30 -5.46
N GLY A 62 -3.06 8.01 -5.68
CA GLY A 62 -4.16 7.55 -6.52
C GLY A 62 -3.69 7.24 -7.94
N PRO A 63 -3.22 8.24 -8.72
CA PRO A 63 -2.68 8.03 -10.06
C PRO A 63 -1.59 6.95 -10.16
N VAL A 64 -0.70 6.81 -9.16
CA VAL A 64 0.32 5.75 -9.16
C VAL A 64 -0.32 4.36 -9.08
N VAL A 65 -1.42 4.22 -8.36
CA VAL A 65 -2.17 2.96 -8.25
C VAL A 65 -3.01 2.70 -9.50
N THR A 66 -3.84 3.67 -9.91
CA THR A 66 -4.80 3.51 -11.00
C THR A 66 -4.10 3.48 -12.37
N ASP A 67 -3.38 4.53 -12.70
CA ASP A 67 -2.78 4.73 -14.03
C ASP A 67 -1.40 4.07 -14.11
N GLY A 68 -0.62 4.14 -13.02
CA GLY A 68 0.72 3.55 -12.93
C GLY A 68 0.73 2.04 -12.71
N GLY A 69 -0.43 1.45 -12.38
CA GLY A 69 -0.59 0.01 -12.22
C GLY A 69 0.21 -0.59 -11.07
N CYS A 70 0.47 0.20 -10.01
CA CYS A 70 1.14 -0.27 -8.80
C CYS A 70 0.12 -0.77 -7.79
N VAL A 71 0.45 -1.82 -7.06
CA VAL A 71 -0.35 -2.31 -5.92
C VAL A 71 0.00 -1.47 -4.69
N TYR A 72 -1.01 -1.03 -3.94
CA TYR A 72 -0.82 -0.20 -2.76
C TYR A 72 -1.55 -0.76 -1.54
N GLY A 73 -0.89 -0.68 -0.40
CA GLY A 73 -1.44 -1.08 0.89
C GLY A 73 -0.41 -0.94 2.01
N LYS A 74 -0.79 -1.32 3.22
CA LYS A 74 0.08 -1.31 4.41
C LYS A 74 0.92 -2.59 4.48
N PHE A 75 1.84 -2.76 3.56
CA PHE A 75 2.62 -3.99 3.40
C PHE A 75 3.93 -4.02 4.19
N PHE A 76 4.53 -2.86 4.49
CA PHE A 76 5.89 -2.74 5.01
C PHE A 76 5.86 -2.48 6.52
N ALA A 77 5.83 -3.53 7.33
CA ALA A 77 5.71 -3.43 8.79
C ALA A 77 4.55 -2.50 9.22
N SER A 78 3.35 -2.73 8.66
CA SER A 78 2.14 -1.92 8.85
C SER A 78 2.19 -0.50 8.25
N LYS A 79 3.25 -0.12 7.57
CA LYS A 79 3.38 1.14 6.83
C LYS A 79 2.94 0.94 5.37
N ALA A 80 2.37 2.00 4.79
CA ALA A 80 1.89 1.99 3.42
C ALA A 80 3.02 2.11 2.40
N GLY A 81 2.81 1.56 1.21
CA GLY A 81 3.72 1.71 0.10
C GLY A 81 3.25 0.97 -1.14
N PHE A 82 4.08 1.01 -2.16
CA PHE A 82 3.81 0.52 -3.49
C PHE A 82 4.59 -0.77 -3.79
N ILE A 83 3.95 -1.67 -4.54
CA ILE A 83 4.56 -2.89 -5.08
C ILE A 83 4.25 -2.93 -6.58
N SER A 84 5.24 -3.22 -7.42
CA SER A 84 4.99 -3.43 -8.84
C SER A 84 4.22 -4.74 -9.07
N LYS A 85 3.36 -4.77 -10.11
CA LYS A 85 2.60 -5.98 -10.44
C LYS A 85 3.49 -7.19 -10.76
N ALA A 86 4.71 -6.96 -11.25
CA ALA A 86 5.67 -8.02 -11.55
C ALA A 86 6.14 -8.79 -10.30
N TRP A 87 6.18 -8.13 -9.15
CA TRP A 87 6.60 -8.71 -7.87
C TRP A 87 5.43 -9.14 -6.98
N TRP A 88 4.22 -8.70 -7.32
CA TRP A 88 3.04 -8.95 -6.51
C TRP A 88 2.75 -10.44 -6.28
N PRO A 89 2.82 -11.35 -7.27
CA PRO A 89 2.56 -12.76 -7.05
C PRO A 89 3.50 -13.42 -6.03
N ASP A 90 4.82 -13.14 -6.13
CA ASP A 90 5.80 -13.67 -5.17
C ASP A 90 5.57 -13.10 -3.77
N PHE A 91 5.27 -11.81 -3.67
CA PHE A 91 4.99 -11.16 -2.39
C PHE A 91 3.72 -11.74 -1.74
N CYS A 92 2.64 -11.90 -2.49
CA CYS A 92 1.42 -12.56 -2.04
C CYS A 92 1.67 -13.99 -1.57
N ASN A 93 2.40 -14.78 -2.37
CA ASN A 93 2.68 -16.19 -2.09
C ASN A 93 3.36 -16.36 -0.73
N TYR A 94 4.42 -15.59 -0.50
CA TYR A 94 5.11 -15.61 0.78
C TYR A 94 4.25 -15.05 1.91
N ARG A 95 3.60 -13.90 1.72
CA ARG A 95 2.81 -13.26 2.77
C ARG A 95 1.61 -14.09 3.20
N ARG A 96 0.90 -14.71 2.28
CA ARG A 96 -0.24 -15.58 2.60
C ARG A 96 0.17 -16.88 3.29
N SER A 97 1.40 -17.35 3.11
CA SER A 97 1.90 -18.49 3.87
C SER A 97 2.15 -18.16 5.34
N THR A 98 2.52 -16.92 5.65
CA THR A 98 2.78 -16.45 7.02
C THR A 98 1.59 -15.73 7.65
N HIS A 99 0.66 -15.25 6.84
CA HIS A 99 -0.61 -14.62 7.21
C HIS A 99 -1.74 -15.32 6.46
N PRO A 100 -2.14 -16.51 6.90
CA PRO A 100 -3.15 -17.31 6.19
C PRO A 100 -4.49 -16.58 6.12
N ALA A 101 -5.38 -17.08 5.26
CA ALA A 101 -6.74 -16.56 5.16
C ALA A 101 -7.41 -16.54 6.55
N PRO A 102 -8.20 -15.51 6.84
CA PRO A 102 -8.94 -15.43 8.10
C PRO A 102 -9.78 -16.66 8.36
N VAL A 103 -9.88 -17.01 9.64
CA VAL A 103 -10.73 -18.13 10.07
C VAL A 103 -12.19 -17.76 9.80
N GLU A 104 -12.95 -18.71 9.26
CA GLU A 104 -14.39 -18.55 9.00
C GLU A 104 -15.13 -18.05 10.23
N GLY A 105 -16.01 -17.05 10.05
CA GLY A 105 -16.76 -16.41 11.12
C GLY A 105 -15.96 -15.41 11.98
N SER A 106 -14.68 -15.21 11.71
CA SER A 106 -13.89 -14.16 12.35
C SER A 106 -14.28 -12.76 11.82
N ILE A 107 -13.86 -11.72 12.54
CA ILE A 107 -14.10 -10.32 12.11
C ILE A 107 -13.39 -10.04 10.78
N GLU A 108 -12.17 -10.52 10.62
CA GLU A 108 -11.41 -10.39 9.37
C GLU A 108 -12.11 -11.10 8.20
N ASP A 109 -12.69 -12.26 8.44
CA ASP A 109 -13.47 -12.98 7.45
C ASP A 109 -14.74 -12.19 7.07
N ALA A 110 -15.48 -11.68 8.04
CA ALA A 110 -16.65 -10.83 7.78
C ALA A 110 -16.29 -9.58 6.95
N ILE A 111 -15.13 -8.97 7.17
CA ILE A 111 -14.63 -7.84 6.37
C ILE A 111 -14.37 -8.28 4.92
N LEU A 112 -13.72 -9.43 4.72
CA LEU A 112 -13.45 -9.97 3.37
C LEU A 112 -14.74 -10.35 2.65
N MET A 113 -15.68 -10.99 3.34
CA MET A 113 -16.98 -11.34 2.78
C MET A 113 -17.75 -10.09 2.35
N THR A 114 -17.76 -9.05 3.20
CA THR A 114 -18.40 -7.76 2.85
C THR A 114 -17.84 -7.17 1.55
N LEU A 115 -16.51 -7.15 1.40
CA LEU A 115 -15.87 -6.67 0.17
C LEU A 115 -16.19 -7.55 -1.04
N ARG A 116 -16.23 -8.88 -0.86
CA ARG A 116 -16.57 -9.82 -1.94
C ARG A 116 -18.01 -9.66 -2.43
N GLU A 117 -18.93 -9.37 -1.52
CA GLU A 117 -20.35 -9.24 -1.81
C GLU A 117 -20.72 -7.86 -2.34
N GLN A 118 -20.17 -6.80 -1.76
CA GLN A 118 -20.55 -5.42 -2.06
C GLN A 118 -19.58 -4.71 -3.02
N GLY A 119 -18.44 -5.33 -3.33
CA GLY A 119 -17.40 -4.70 -4.14
C GLY A 119 -16.52 -3.76 -3.31
N SER A 120 -15.89 -2.82 -4.01
CA SER A 120 -14.96 -1.88 -3.40
C SER A 120 -15.69 -0.86 -2.52
N LEU A 121 -15.20 -0.68 -1.29
CA LEU A 121 -15.80 0.24 -0.31
C LEU A 121 -14.72 1.17 0.28
N ILE A 122 -15.07 2.44 0.48
CA ILE A 122 -14.20 3.32 1.25
C ILE A 122 -14.15 2.85 2.71
N THR A 123 -13.02 3.08 3.37
CA THR A 123 -12.77 2.60 4.75
C THR A 123 -13.92 2.92 5.72
N ARG A 124 -14.58 4.08 5.56
CA ARG A 124 -15.70 4.50 6.39
C ARG A 124 -16.95 3.63 6.17
N GLU A 125 -17.27 3.33 4.92
CA GLU A 125 -18.43 2.51 4.55
C GLU A 125 -18.22 1.05 4.94
N LEU A 126 -17.05 0.50 4.63
CA LEU A 126 -16.68 -0.86 5.06
C LEU A 126 -16.77 -1.02 6.58
N ARG A 127 -16.29 -0.01 7.34
CA ARG A 127 -16.40 -0.01 8.79
C ARG A 127 -17.85 -0.03 9.26
N ALA A 128 -18.73 0.76 8.65
CA ALA A 128 -20.14 0.81 8.98
C ALA A 128 -20.85 -0.49 8.61
N ALA A 129 -20.59 -1.04 7.43
CA ALA A 129 -21.14 -2.32 6.96
C ALA A 129 -20.77 -3.49 7.91
N CYS A 130 -19.57 -3.47 8.47
CA CYS A 130 -19.12 -4.47 9.46
C CYS A 130 -19.54 -4.14 10.91
N GLY A 131 -20.41 -3.15 11.15
CA GLY A 131 -20.96 -2.85 12.49
C GLY A 131 -20.02 -2.09 13.44
N PHE A 132 -18.89 -1.56 12.98
CA PHE A 132 -17.95 -0.79 13.79
C PHE A 132 -18.33 0.70 13.87
N THR A 133 -19.48 1.01 14.48
CA THR A 133 -20.07 2.35 14.47
C THR A 133 -19.69 3.23 15.67
N GLY A 134 -19.19 2.66 16.76
CA GLY A 134 -18.83 3.38 17.98
C GLY A 134 -17.50 4.15 17.89
N PRO A 135 -17.33 5.25 18.66
CA PRO A 135 -16.11 6.09 18.59
C PRO A 135 -14.81 5.34 18.93
N LYS A 136 -14.86 4.34 19.82
CA LYS A 136 -13.71 3.49 20.18
C LYS A 136 -13.46 2.35 19.17
N MET A 137 -14.35 2.15 18.22
CA MET A 137 -14.25 1.04 17.26
C MET A 137 -13.35 1.34 16.06
N ARG A 138 -13.02 2.61 15.82
CA ARG A 138 -12.24 3.01 14.66
C ARG A 138 -10.82 2.40 14.67
N SER A 139 -10.07 2.61 15.74
CA SER A 139 -8.69 2.10 15.85
C SER A 139 -8.63 0.58 15.82
N ARG A 140 -9.65 -0.09 16.40
CA ARG A 140 -9.76 -1.55 16.36
C ARG A 140 -10.01 -2.04 14.94
N PHE A 141 -10.92 -1.40 14.19
CA PHE A 141 -11.18 -1.70 12.80
C PHE A 141 -9.95 -1.47 11.92
N ASP A 142 -9.26 -0.32 12.10
CA ASP A 142 -8.03 -0.01 11.37
C ASP A 142 -6.94 -1.06 11.60
N GLY A 143 -6.91 -1.69 12.77
CA GLY A 143 -6.03 -2.82 13.08
C GLY A 143 -6.35 -4.08 12.26
N TYR A 144 -7.64 -4.41 12.08
CA TYR A 144 -8.06 -5.53 11.23
C TYR A 144 -7.70 -5.27 9.76
N ILE A 145 -8.00 -4.08 9.24
CA ILE A 145 -7.63 -3.69 7.87
C ILE A 145 -6.12 -3.78 7.67
N THR A 146 -5.33 -3.30 8.63
CA THR A 146 -3.86 -3.37 8.54
C THR A 146 -3.37 -4.82 8.46
N ARG A 147 -3.89 -5.74 9.29
CA ARG A 147 -3.52 -7.16 9.22
C ARG A 147 -3.90 -7.81 7.89
N LEU A 148 -5.11 -7.50 7.39
CA LEU A 148 -5.57 -8.02 6.10
C LEU A 148 -4.72 -7.50 4.94
N GLN A 149 -4.26 -6.24 4.98
CA GLN A 149 -3.32 -5.70 4.00
C GLN A 149 -1.94 -6.34 4.14
N MET A 150 -1.43 -6.49 5.37
CA MET A 150 -0.17 -7.19 5.64
C MET A 150 -0.15 -8.61 5.07
N GLY A 151 -1.29 -9.32 5.13
CA GLY A 151 -1.47 -10.65 4.56
C GLY A 151 -1.81 -10.66 3.06
N CYS A 152 -1.83 -9.51 2.39
CA CYS A 152 -2.21 -9.40 0.97
C CYS A 152 -3.64 -9.88 0.66
N HIS A 153 -4.56 -9.79 1.64
CA HIS A 153 -5.97 -10.14 1.45
C HIS A 153 -6.81 -8.95 0.99
N ILE A 154 -6.38 -7.74 1.30
CA ILE A 154 -7.00 -6.47 0.90
C ILE A 154 -5.92 -5.55 0.32
N VAL A 155 -6.29 -4.79 -0.70
CA VAL A 155 -5.49 -3.74 -1.33
C VAL A 155 -6.28 -2.44 -1.40
N THR A 156 -5.60 -1.34 -1.66
CA THR A 156 -6.23 -0.06 -1.99
C THR A 156 -6.35 0.04 -3.50
N GLU A 157 -7.58 0.20 -3.97
CA GLU A 157 -7.91 0.40 -5.39
C GLU A 157 -7.67 1.85 -5.81
N ASP A 158 -8.08 2.80 -4.96
CA ASP A 158 -7.98 4.24 -5.22
C ASP A 158 -8.15 5.03 -3.92
N PHE A 159 -8.15 6.36 -4.03
CA PHE A 159 -8.41 7.29 -2.93
C PHE A 159 -9.56 8.23 -3.28
N VAL A 160 -10.61 8.23 -2.46
CA VAL A 160 -11.78 9.07 -2.63
C VAL A 160 -11.66 10.31 -1.75
N TYR A 161 -11.63 11.47 -2.37
CA TYR A 161 -11.55 12.75 -1.67
C TYR A 161 -12.95 13.34 -1.46
N PRO A 162 -13.29 13.82 -0.24
CA PRO A 162 -14.52 14.56 -0.05
C PRO A 162 -14.48 15.87 -0.84
N ARG A 163 -15.66 16.34 -1.25
CA ARG A 163 -15.79 17.59 -2.01
C ARG A 163 -16.59 18.62 -1.20
N ASP A 164 -16.13 19.85 -1.27
CA ASP A 164 -16.82 20.99 -0.66
C ASP A 164 -18.04 21.45 -1.51
N LYS A 165 -18.77 22.47 -1.01
CA LYS A 165 -19.92 23.06 -1.71
C LYS A 165 -19.58 23.67 -3.10
N HIS A 166 -18.31 23.88 -3.40
CA HIS A 166 -17.80 24.36 -4.68
C HIS A 166 -17.21 23.24 -5.54
N ASN A 167 -17.48 21.96 -5.18
CA ASN A 167 -16.97 20.76 -5.85
C ASN A 167 -15.42 20.61 -5.81
N ARG A 168 -14.72 21.27 -4.88
CA ARG A 168 -13.27 21.17 -4.70
C ARG A 168 -12.95 20.07 -3.71
N GLU A 169 -12.01 19.23 -4.07
CA GLU A 169 -11.50 18.16 -3.18
C GLU A 169 -10.78 18.76 -1.97
N TYR A 170 -10.96 18.14 -0.81
CA TYR A 170 -10.29 18.54 0.41
C TYR A 170 -9.94 17.33 1.31
N GLY A 171 -9.04 17.57 2.27
CA GLY A 171 -8.63 16.56 3.25
C GLY A 171 -7.68 15.50 2.67
N TRP A 172 -7.59 14.38 3.38
CA TRP A 172 -6.56 13.37 3.11
C TRP A 172 -6.98 12.26 2.15
N GLY A 173 -8.21 12.24 1.71
CA GLY A 173 -8.78 11.13 0.96
C GLY A 173 -9.00 9.87 1.81
N TRP A 174 -9.99 9.08 1.46
CA TRP A 174 -10.25 7.76 2.04
C TRP A 174 -9.81 6.68 1.09
N SER A 175 -9.10 5.67 1.61
CA SER A 175 -8.76 4.49 0.80
C SER A 175 -10.04 3.77 0.38
N LEU A 176 -10.19 3.56 -0.91
CA LEU A 176 -11.15 2.63 -1.51
C LEU A 176 -10.51 1.25 -1.46
N LEU A 177 -11.09 0.35 -0.68
CA LEU A 177 -10.54 -0.96 -0.38
C LEU A 177 -11.25 -2.05 -1.17
N THR A 178 -10.50 -3.03 -1.63
CA THR A 178 -11.01 -4.19 -2.36
C THR A 178 -10.11 -5.40 -2.15
N THR A 179 -10.48 -6.57 -2.66
CA THR A 179 -9.58 -7.73 -2.69
C THR A 179 -8.72 -7.70 -3.96
N PRO A 180 -7.48 -8.24 -3.91
CA PRO A 180 -6.63 -8.32 -5.11
C PRO A 180 -7.30 -9.08 -6.26
N GLU A 181 -8.05 -10.12 -5.94
CA GLU A 181 -8.74 -10.96 -6.91
C GLU A 181 -9.88 -10.23 -7.64
N GLN A 182 -10.58 -9.32 -6.95
CA GLN A 182 -11.61 -8.47 -7.59
C GLN A 182 -10.97 -7.41 -8.47
N LEU A 183 -9.85 -6.81 -8.04
CA LEU A 183 -9.23 -5.71 -8.75
C LEU A 183 -8.40 -6.16 -9.95
N TYR A 184 -7.63 -7.25 -9.79
CA TYR A 184 -6.64 -7.70 -10.79
C TYR A 184 -6.99 -9.05 -11.44
N GLY A 185 -8.11 -9.67 -11.05
CA GLY A 185 -8.54 -10.96 -11.54
C GLY A 185 -8.16 -12.12 -10.61
N ARG A 186 -8.81 -13.28 -10.80
CA ARG A 186 -8.71 -14.46 -9.92
C ARG A 186 -7.28 -14.96 -9.70
N ASP A 187 -6.44 -14.80 -10.70
CA ASP A 187 -5.05 -15.29 -10.67
C ASP A 187 -4.05 -14.22 -10.19
N ALA A 188 -4.54 -13.08 -9.70
CA ALA A 188 -3.69 -11.94 -9.29
C ALA A 188 -2.59 -12.29 -8.29
N CYS A 189 -2.87 -13.22 -7.39
CA CYS A 189 -1.93 -13.69 -6.37
C CYS A 189 -1.38 -15.09 -6.66
N ARG A 190 -1.63 -15.64 -7.87
CA ARG A 190 -1.14 -16.96 -8.23
C ARG A 190 0.36 -16.92 -8.50
N CYS A 191 1.08 -17.83 -7.87
CA CYS A 191 2.51 -18.04 -8.06
C CYS A 191 2.79 -19.53 -8.19
N GLU A 192 3.65 -19.91 -9.12
CA GLU A 192 4.06 -21.31 -9.32
C GLU A 192 5.17 -21.75 -8.37
N ARG A 193 5.81 -20.77 -7.69
CA ARG A 193 6.87 -21.02 -6.71
C ARG A 193 6.30 -21.43 -5.37
N THR A 194 7.07 -22.20 -4.63
CA THR A 194 6.81 -22.38 -3.20
C THR A 194 6.96 -21.07 -2.44
N PRO A 195 6.34 -20.91 -1.26
CA PRO A 195 6.53 -19.72 -0.44
C PRO A 195 8.00 -19.45 -0.09
N GLU A 196 8.78 -20.50 0.14
CA GLU A 196 10.21 -20.37 0.42
C GLU A 196 11.00 -19.85 -0.79
N GLU A 197 10.75 -20.36 -1.98
CA GLU A 197 11.36 -19.85 -3.22
C GLU A 197 10.99 -18.39 -3.46
N SER A 198 9.74 -18.00 -3.21
CA SER A 198 9.30 -16.62 -3.30
C SER A 198 10.02 -15.74 -2.27
N PHE A 199 10.18 -16.21 -1.01
CA PHE A 199 10.94 -15.51 0.01
C PHE A 199 12.40 -15.29 -0.40
N GLN A 200 13.08 -16.33 -0.88
CA GLN A 200 14.48 -16.22 -1.32
C GLN A 200 14.64 -15.25 -2.50
N ARG A 201 13.69 -15.27 -3.44
CA ARG A 201 13.65 -14.33 -4.56
C ARG A 201 13.47 -12.88 -4.08
N LEU A 202 12.54 -12.64 -3.17
CA LEU A 202 12.31 -11.32 -2.56
C LEU A 202 13.56 -10.83 -1.81
N LEU A 203 14.14 -11.67 -0.97
CA LEU A 203 15.34 -11.34 -0.18
C LEU A 203 16.53 -11.00 -1.09
N SER A 204 16.76 -11.83 -2.13
CA SER A 204 17.81 -11.58 -3.13
C SER A 204 17.60 -10.25 -3.84
N HIS A 205 16.37 -9.95 -4.23
CA HIS A 205 16.04 -8.69 -4.89
C HIS A 205 16.27 -7.49 -3.96
N PHE A 206 15.79 -7.55 -2.72
CA PHE A 206 16.02 -6.47 -1.75
C PHE A 206 17.52 -6.27 -1.47
N LYS A 207 18.31 -7.35 -1.36
CA LYS A 207 19.77 -7.24 -1.23
C LYS A 207 20.41 -6.56 -2.43
N SER A 208 19.90 -6.78 -3.64
CA SER A 208 20.44 -6.17 -4.87
C SER A 208 20.14 -4.66 -4.97
N ILE A 209 18.96 -4.22 -4.55
CA ILE A 209 18.57 -2.80 -4.62
C ILE A 209 18.97 -1.99 -3.37
N LEU A 210 19.25 -2.65 -2.25
CA LEU A 210 19.61 -2.07 -0.97
C LEU A 210 20.87 -2.76 -0.37
N PRO A 211 22.02 -2.73 -1.06
CA PRO A 211 23.20 -3.49 -0.64
C PRO A 211 23.76 -3.06 0.72
N GLU A 212 23.52 -1.82 1.14
CA GLU A 212 23.98 -1.27 2.42
C GLU A 212 23.00 -1.54 3.58
N ALA A 213 21.80 -2.08 3.30
CA ALA A 213 20.83 -2.34 4.34
C ALA A 213 21.19 -3.62 5.12
N ARG A 214 20.98 -3.59 6.43
CA ARG A 214 21.15 -4.78 7.28
C ARG A 214 20.03 -5.78 6.99
N GLU A 215 20.33 -7.06 7.10
CA GLU A 215 19.36 -8.12 6.81
C GLU A 215 18.06 -7.98 7.61
N GLU A 216 18.14 -7.59 8.88
CA GLU A 216 16.96 -7.32 9.73
C GLU A 216 16.03 -6.24 9.14
N GLN A 217 16.61 -5.21 8.50
CA GLN A 217 15.84 -4.15 7.86
C GLN A 217 15.12 -4.69 6.61
N LEU A 218 15.82 -5.51 5.80
CA LEU A 218 15.23 -6.16 4.63
C LEU A 218 14.11 -7.13 5.03
N LEU A 219 14.32 -7.92 6.08
CA LEU A 219 13.30 -8.83 6.61
C LEU A 219 12.04 -8.11 7.08
N ARG A 220 12.15 -6.88 7.61
CA ARG A 220 10.98 -6.06 7.98
C ARG A 220 10.17 -5.58 6.78
N LEU A 221 10.79 -5.46 5.60
CA LEU A 221 10.07 -5.13 4.36
C LEU A 221 9.33 -6.35 3.78
N ILE A 222 9.89 -7.55 4.01
CA ILE A 222 9.35 -8.80 3.47
C ILE A 222 8.32 -9.42 4.41
N LYS A 223 8.54 -9.38 5.71
CA LYS A 223 7.69 -9.96 6.75
C LYS A 223 6.64 -8.96 7.23
#